data_4645776ad4131d85fb57ea8ab537376f
#
_entry.id   4645776ad4131d85fb57ea8ab537376f
#
_cell.length_a   1.000
_cell.length_b   1.000
_cell.length_c   1.000
_cell.angle_alpha   90.00
_cell.angle_beta   90.00
_cell.angle_gamma   90.00
#
_symmetry.space_group_name_H-M   'P 1'
#
loop_
_entity.id
_entity.type
_entity.pdbx_description
1 polymer ?
#
loop_
_entity_poly.entity_id
_entity_poly.type
_entity_poly.pdbx_seq_one_letter_code
_entity_poly.pdbx_strand_id
1 'polypeptide(L)'
;MNLFDSHSHLNDEKFDNDREEVIKKICESGVTNFITAGYSVESSKEALEIANKYDFIYTTAGISPNDIPQTEEELWKQLAEIEQIAKENDKKVRAIGEIGLDYYWNTENKELQKIAFIEQIKIANKLDLPIQIHTREAVMDTLQILKENKVTKAGIFHCCPQNRELIKEGLKLGFYISFAGPITFKNTK
;
A
#
# COMPACT_ATOMS: atom_id res chain seq x y z
N MET A 1 0.10 -24.15 8.85
CA MET A 1 0.90 -22.94 9.17
C MET A 1 -0.06 -21.78 9.02
N ASN A 2 -0.14 -20.88 9.98
CA ASN A 2 -1.02 -19.71 9.83
C ASN A 2 -0.20 -18.58 9.19
N LEU A 3 -0.44 -18.35 7.90
CA LEU A 3 0.23 -17.30 7.15
C LEU A 3 -0.66 -16.06 7.04
N PHE A 4 -0.04 -14.89 7.05
CA PHE A 4 -0.68 -13.62 6.77
C PHE A 4 -0.06 -13.02 5.50
N ASP A 5 -0.87 -12.81 4.47
CA ASP A 5 -0.43 -12.06 3.29
C ASP A 5 -0.71 -10.58 3.51
N SER A 6 0.36 -9.80 3.56
CA SER A 6 0.27 -8.38 3.91
C SER A 6 -0.06 -7.48 2.72
N HIS A 7 -0.08 -7.98 1.49
CA HIS A 7 -0.34 -7.16 0.32
C HIS A 7 -0.77 -7.99 -0.89
N SER A 8 -1.98 -7.78 -1.35
CA SER A 8 -2.54 -8.35 -2.57
C SER A 8 -3.50 -7.34 -3.23
N HIS A 9 -3.92 -7.60 -4.45
CA HIS A 9 -4.88 -6.78 -5.19
C HIS A 9 -6.05 -7.64 -5.68
N LEU A 10 -6.80 -8.25 -4.77
CA LEU A 10 -7.99 -9.02 -5.13
C LEU A 10 -9.14 -8.16 -5.65
N ASN A 11 -9.04 -6.84 -5.51
CA ASN A 11 -9.93 -5.85 -6.11
C ASN A 11 -9.61 -5.56 -7.58
N ASP A 12 -8.52 -6.09 -8.15
CA ASP A 12 -8.23 -5.97 -9.58
C ASP A 12 -9.30 -6.70 -10.42
N GLU A 13 -9.76 -6.07 -11.51
CA GLU A 13 -10.78 -6.59 -12.44
C GLU A 13 -10.45 -7.97 -13.02
N LYS A 14 -9.17 -8.35 -13.06
CA LYS A 14 -8.72 -9.69 -13.47
C LYS A 14 -9.37 -10.80 -12.66
N PHE A 15 -9.77 -10.51 -11.42
CA PHE A 15 -10.39 -11.49 -10.53
C PHE A 15 -11.92 -11.46 -10.53
N ASP A 16 -12.57 -10.59 -11.31
CA ASP A 16 -14.04 -10.45 -11.28
C ASP A 16 -14.79 -11.76 -11.55
N ASN A 17 -14.25 -12.61 -12.40
CA ASN A 17 -14.90 -13.86 -12.78
C ASN A 17 -14.62 -15.03 -11.82
N ASP A 18 -13.54 -14.98 -11.03
CA ASP A 18 -13.09 -16.12 -10.22
C ASP A 18 -12.60 -15.72 -8.81
N ARG A 19 -12.82 -14.48 -8.39
CA ARG A 19 -12.34 -13.93 -7.10
C ARG A 19 -12.64 -14.83 -5.92
N GLU A 20 -13.85 -15.37 -5.82
CA GLU A 20 -14.23 -16.24 -4.71
C GLU A 20 -13.49 -17.58 -4.73
N GLU A 21 -13.25 -18.13 -5.93
CA GLU A 21 -12.45 -19.35 -6.09
C GLU A 21 -10.99 -19.12 -5.72
N VAL A 22 -10.44 -17.95 -6.10
CA VAL A 22 -9.07 -17.53 -5.73
C VAL A 22 -8.96 -17.37 -4.22
N ILE A 23 -9.91 -16.70 -3.57
CA ILE A 23 -9.94 -16.55 -2.10
C ILE A 23 -9.95 -17.92 -1.42
N LYS A 24 -10.78 -18.85 -1.89
CA LYS A 24 -10.80 -20.21 -1.36
C LYS A 24 -9.46 -20.92 -1.50
N LYS A 25 -8.82 -20.85 -2.67
CA LYS A 25 -7.50 -21.43 -2.92
C LYS A 25 -6.42 -20.82 -2.02
N ILE A 26 -6.45 -19.50 -1.77
CA ILE A 26 -5.56 -18.80 -0.85
C ILE A 26 -5.70 -19.42 0.56
N CYS A 27 -6.91 -19.56 1.07
CA CYS A 27 -7.17 -20.16 2.38
C CYS A 27 -6.71 -21.62 2.46
N GLU A 28 -6.98 -22.43 1.42
CA GLU A 28 -6.55 -23.83 1.33
C GLU A 28 -5.02 -23.97 1.32
N SER A 29 -4.29 -22.95 0.84
CA SER A 29 -2.83 -22.92 0.87
C SER A 29 -2.22 -22.60 2.25
N GLY A 30 -3.07 -22.29 3.24
CA GLY A 30 -2.64 -22.00 4.62
C GLY A 30 -2.50 -20.51 4.94
N VAL A 31 -2.93 -19.63 4.04
CA VAL A 31 -3.07 -18.19 4.34
C VAL A 31 -4.39 -17.98 5.07
N THR A 32 -4.31 -17.59 6.33
CA THR A 32 -5.48 -17.46 7.21
C THR A 32 -6.04 -16.04 7.28
N ASN A 33 -5.23 -15.06 6.94
CA ASN A 33 -5.62 -13.66 6.85
C ASN A 33 -4.82 -12.97 5.76
N PHE A 34 -5.41 -11.99 5.10
CA PHE A 34 -4.71 -11.19 4.10
C PHE A 34 -5.30 -9.79 3.91
N ILE A 35 -4.51 -8.93 3.29
CA ILE A 35 -4.89 -7.57 2.93
C ILE A 35 -5.08 -7.50 1.42
N THR A 36 -6.24 -6.98 0.97
CA THR A 36 -6.42 -6.48 -0.39
C THR A 36 -6.18 -4.97 -0.38
N ALA A 37 -5.17 -4.51 -1.10
CA ALA A 37 -4.70 -3.13 -1.02
C ALA A 37 -5.49 -2.21 -1.97
N GLY A 38 -5.95 -1.07 -1.43
CA GLY A 38 -6.40 0.05 -2.25
C GLY A 38 -5.21 0.82 -2.81
N TYR A 39 -5.37 1.42 -3.99
CA TYR A 39 -4.36 2.22 -4.67
C TYR A 39 -4.91 3.51 -5.28
N SER A 40 -6.23 3.70 -5.25
CA SER A 40 -6.99 4.92 -5.56
C SER A 40 -8.18 5.01 -4.62
N VAL A 41 -8.96 6.08 -4.70
CA VAL A 41 -10.21 6.22 -3.93
C VAL A 41 -11.20 5.11 -4.31
N GLU A 42 -11.39 4.87 -5.60
CA GLU A 42 -12.29 3.85 -6.14
C GLU A 42 -11.82 2.46 -5.72
N SER A 43 -10.55 2.16 -5.96
CA SER A 43 -9.93 0.89 -5.60
C SER A 43 -9.99 0.62 -4.09
N SER A 44 -9.85 1.66 -3.25
CA SER A 44 -9.98 1.55 -1.79
C SER A 44 -11.42 1.18 -1.38
N LYS A 45 -12.44 1.73 -2.05
CA LYS A 45 -13.86 1.38 -1.83
C LYS A 45 -14.14 -0.07 -2.23
N GLU A 46 -13.67 -0.50 -3.40
CA GLU A 46 -13.82 -1.88 -3.88
C GLU A 46 -13.12 -2.89 -2.95
N ALA A 47 -11.88 -2.59 -2.54
CA ALA A 47 -11.15 -3.42 -1.60
C ALA A 47 -11.86 -3.52 -0.24
N LEU A 48 -12.48 -2.43 0.23
CA LEU A 48 -13.29 -2.42 1.44
C LEU A 48 -14.55 -3.26 1.31
N GLU A 49 -15.23 -3.22 0.15
CA GLU A 49 -16.40 -4.07 -0.13
C GLU A 49 -16.04 -5.56 -0.07
N ILE A 50 -14.89 -5.94 -0.62
CA ILE A 50 -14.38 -7.31 -0.52
C ILE A 50 -14.09 -7.67 0.94
N ALA A 51 -13.35 -6.79 1.65
CA ALA A 51 -12.99 -7.02 3.05
C ALA A 51 -14.22 -7.17 3.96
N ASN A 52 -15.31 -6.47 3.68
CA ASN A 52 -16.54 -6.55 4.46
C ASN A 52 -17.32 -7.87 4.29
N LYS A 53 -17.05 -8.63 3.22
CA LYS A 53 -17.67 -9.94 2.99
C LYS A 53 -17.04 -11.07 3.81
N TYR A 54 -15.81 -10.87 4.34
CA TYR A 54 -15.04 -11.93 4.99
C TYR A 54 -14.35 -11.41 6.26
N ASP A 55 -14.46 -12.12 7.36
CA ASP A 55 -13.86 -11.71 8.65
C ASP A 55 -12.33 -11.68 8.63
N PHE A 56 -11.72 -12.51 7.79
CA PHE A 56 -10.27 -12.70 7.67
C PHE A 56 -9.61 -11.83 6.58
N ILE A 57 -10.40 -11.06 5.82
CA ILE A 57 -9.88 -10.11 4.84
C ILE A 57 -9.92 -8.70 5.41
N TYR A 58 -8.80 -8.01 5.26
CA TYR A 58 -8.61 -6.61 5.60
C TYR A 58 -8.25 -5.81 4.36
N THR A 59 -8.21 -4.49 4.48
CA THR A 59 -7.84 -3.60 3.38
C THR A 59 -6.93 -2.47 3.84
N THR A 60 -6.37 -1.77 2.88
CA THR A 60 -5.75 -0.45 3.04
C THR A 60 -6.54 0.58 2.24
N ALA A 61 -6.37 1.83 2.58
CA ALA A 61 -6.88 2.95 1.80
C ALA A 61 -5.74 3.91 1.48
N GLY A 62 -5.58 4.25 0.20
CA GLY A 62 -4.48 5.11 -0.23
C GLY A 62 -4.53 5.46 -1.71
N ILE A 63 -3.65 6.38 -2.10
CA ILE A 63 -3.41 6.79 -3.48
C ILE A 63 -1.98 6.41 -3.83
N SER A 64 -1.82 5.46 -4.75
CA SER A 64 -0.51 5.01 -5.19
C SER A 64 0.17 6.07 -6.06
N PRO A 65 1.51 6.06 -6.15
CA PRO A 65 2.21 7.02 -7.01
C PRO A 65 1.81 6.95 -8.48
N ASN A 66 1.27 5.81 -8.93
CA ASN A 66 0.82 5.63 -10.31
C ASN A 66 -0.61 6.15 -10.57
N ASP A 67 -1.38 6.36 -9.49
CA ASP A 67 -2.77 6.81 -9.54
C ASP A 67 -2.95 8.26 -9.06
N ILE A 68 -1.85 8.99 -8.89
CA ILE A 68 -1.85 10.41 -8.53
C ILE A 68 -2.59 11.21 -9.62
N PRO A 69 -3.58 12.05 -9.25
CA PRO A 69 -4.28 12.89 -10.20
C PRO A 69 -3.36 13.95 -10.82
N GLN A 70 -3.84 14.63 -11.86
CA GLN A 70 -3.03 15.61 -12.61
C GLN A 70 -2.89 16.96 -11.90
N THR A 71 -3.74 17.26 -10.92
CA THR A 71 -3.77 18.55 -10.23
C THR A 71 -3.73 18.38 -8.71
N GLU A 72 -3.15 19.37 -8.02
CA GLU A 72 -3.19 19.40 -6.55
C GLU A 72 -4.62 19.52 -6.02
N GLU A 73 -5.49 20.28 -6.68
CA GLU A 73 -6.88 20.44 -6.24
C GLU A 73 -7.59 19.09 -6.17
N GLU A 74 -7.42 18.26 -7.19
CA GLU A 74 -8.00 16.93 -7.21
C GLU A 74 -7.32 16.01 -6.17
N LEU A 75 -6.00 16.12 -5.99
CA LEU A 75 -5.29 15.37 -4.97
C LEU A 75 -5.85 15.67 -3.58
N TRP A 76 -6.07 16.93 -3.23
CA TRP A 76 -6.61 17.29 -1.92
C TRP A 76 -8.02 16.73 -1.68
N LYS A 77 -8.87 16.69 -2.72
CA LYS A 77 -10.21 16.06 -2.63
C LYS A 77 -10.08 14.57 -2.36
N GLN A 78 -9.25 13.88 -3.13
CA GLN A 78 -9.04 12.44 -2.98
C GLN A 78 -8.41 12.08 -1.62
N LEU A 79 -7.44 12.86 -1.13
CA LEU A 79 -6.85 12.67 0.20
C LEU A 79 -7.89 12.79 1.32
N ALA A 80 -8.82 13.73 1.20
CA ALA A 80 -9.92 13.85 2.16
C ALA A 80 -10.86 12.62 2.14
N GLU A 81 -11.13 12.07 0.95
CA GLU A 81 -11.92 10.84 0.83
C GLU A 81 -11.19 9.63 1.41
N ILE A 82 -9.88 9.49 1.15
CA ILE A 82 -9.05 8.42 1.75
C ILE A 82 -9.08 8.50 3.28
N GLU A 83 -8.92 9.70 3.84
CA GLU A 83 -9.00 9.90 5.29
C GLU A 83 -10.38 9.47 5.83
N GLN A 84 -11.45 9.85 5.15
CA GLN A 84 -12.80 9.48 5.54
C GLN A 84 -13.03 7.97 5.48
N ILE A 85 -12.64 7.31 4.38
CA ILE A 85 -12.74 5.85 4.22
C ILE A 85 -12.03 5.15 5.38
N ALA A 86 -10.79 5.54 5.67
CA ALA A 86 -10.01 4.90 6.72
C ALA A 86 -10.59 5.14 8.12
N LYS A 87 -11.08 6.35 8.41
CA LYS A 87 -11.65 6.71 9.69
C LYS A 87 -12.97 6.00 9.98
N GLU A 88 -13.84 5.87 8.98
CA GLU A 88 -15.17 5.26 9.14
C GLU A 88 -15.13 3.73 9.16
N ASN A 89 -14.03 3.13 8.72
CA ASN A 89 -13.89 1.68 8.56
C ASN A 89 -12.69 1.11 9.31
N ASP A 90 -12.44 1.58 10.52
CA ASP A 90 -11.29 1.25 11.38
C ASP A 90 -11.13 -0.25 11.69
N LYS A 91 -12.21 -1.03 11.59
CA LYS A 91 -12.17 -2.49 11.78
C LYS A 91 -11.60 -3.24 10.58
N LYS A 92 -11.69 -2.67 9.40
CA LYS A 92 -11.27 -3.32 8.13
C LYS A 92 -10.05 -2.65 7.50
N VAL A 93 -9.96 -1.32 7.54
CA VAL A 93 -8.78 -0.60 7.06
C VAL A 93 -7.67 -0.72 8.11
N ARG A 94 -6.55 -1.34 7.73
CA ARG A 94 -5.43 -1.65 8.64
C ARG A 94 -4.18 -0.84 8.39
N ALA A 95 -4.11 -0.13 7.28
CA ALA A 95 -3.01 0.78 6.98
C ALA A 95 -3.47 1.87 6.01
N ILE A 96 -2.75 2.98 5.95
CA ILE A 96 -2.79 3.89 4.82
C ILE A 96 -1.83 3.35 3.76
N GLY A 97 -2.35 3.03 2.61
CA GLY A 97 -1.61 2.40 1.52
C GLY A 97 -2.54 1.90 0.41
N GLU A 98 -2.02 1.65 -0.75
CA GLU A 98 -0.62 1.73 -1.19
C GLU A 98 -0.20 3.19 -1.42
N ILE A 99 0.92 3.64 -0.84
CA ILE A 99 1.42 5.01 -0.97
C ILE A 99 2.92 4.99 -1.26
N GLY A 100 3.48 6.09 -1.74
CA GLY A 100 4.93 6.16 -1.95
C GLY A 100 5.34 6.84 -3.25
N LEU A 101 6.42 6.35 -3.88
CA LEU A 101 7.03 6.96 -5.06
C LEU A 101 7.33 5.90 -6.14
N ASP A 102 7.02 6.24 -7.40
CA ASP A 102 7.39 5.45 -8.57
C ASP A 102 7.94 6.36 -9.67
N TYR A 103 9.26 6.29 -9.90
CA TYR A 103 9.94 7.06 -10.94
C TYR A 103 10.22 6.25 -12.20
N TYR A 104 9.70 5.02 -12.26
CA TYR A 104 9.80 4.17 -13.43
C TYR A 104 8.62 4.40 -14.39
N TRP A 105 7.40 4.35 -13.86
CA TRP A 105 6.19 4.50 -14.67
C TRP A 105 5.75 5.95 -14.84
N ASN A 106 5.99 6.79 -13.84
CA ASN A 106 5.51 8.17 -13.83
C ASN A 106 6.63 9.12 -13.42
N THR A 107 7.31 9.68 -14.40
CA THR A 107 8.46 10.57 -14.21
C THR A 107 8.13 12.05 -14.21
N GLU A 108 6.94 12.44 -14.68
CA GLU A 108 6.59 13.84 -14.94
C GLU A 108 6.02 14.54 -13.71
N ASN A 109 5.38 13.80 -12.79
CA ASN A 109 4.71 14.36 -11.62
C ASN A 109 5.40 14.05 -10.28
N LYS A 110 6.71 13.91 -10.27
CA LYS A 110 7.49 13.54 -9.06
C LYS A 110 7.18 14.39 -7.83
N GLU A 111 7.03 15.70 -8.03
CA GLU A 111 6.74 16.60 -6.90
C GLU A 111 5.32 16.35 -6.33
N LEU A 112 4.35 16.09 -7.19
CA LEU A 112 3.01 15.74 -6.74
C LEU A 112 2.96 14.39 -6.03
N GLN A 113 3.76 13.41 -6.49
CA GLN A 113 3.94 12.14 -5.77
C GLN A 113 4.50 12.37 -4.36
N LYS A 114 5.51 13.24 -4.21
CA LYS A 114 6.11 13.56 -2.90
C LYS A 114 5.09 14.23 -1.97
N ILE A 115 4.33 15.19 -2.48
CA ILE A 115 3.25 15.84 -1.73
C ILE A 115 2.25 14.79 -1.26
N ALA A 116 1.74 13.95 -2.16
CA ALA A 116 0.78 12.91 -1.85
C ALA A 116 1.32 11.92 -0.81
N PHE A 117 2.58 11.51 -0.92
CA PHE A 117 3.20 10.60 0.04
C PHE A 117 3.29 11.23 1.44
N ILE A 118 3.76 12.48 1.53
CA ILE A 118 3.88 13.20 2.81
C ILE A 118 2.50 13.39 3.46
N GLU A 119 1.49 13.80 2.70
CA GLU A 119 0.15 14.02 3.24
C GLU A 119 -0.49 12.71 3.71
N GLN A 120 -0.29 11.61 3.00
CA GLN A 120 -0.78 10.30 3.42
C GLN A 120 -0.05 9.78 4.67
N ILE A 121 1.23 10.10 4.87
CA ILE A 121 1.92 9.85 6.15
C ILE A 121 1.24 10.64 7.29
N LYS A 122 0.85 11.90 7.05
CA LYS A 122 0.13 12.70 8.05
C LYS A 122 -1.24 12.11 8.38
N ILE A 123 -1.99 11.64 7.37
CA ILE A 123 -3.26 10.93 7.57
C ILE A 123 -3.05 9.67 8.42
N ALA A 124 -2.05 8.85 8.09
CA ALA A 124 -1.72 7.66 8.85
C ALA A 124 -1.41 7.97 10.32
N ASN A 125 -0.58 8.98 10.57
CA ASN A 125 -0.25 9.44 11.93
C ASN A 125 -1.49 9.93 12.69
N LYS A 126 -2.37 10.69 12.03
CA LYS A 126 -3.62 11.21 12.62
C LYS A 126 -4.57 10.10 13.02
N LEU A 127 -4.65 9.03 12.23
CA LEU A 127 -5.54 7.89 12.45
C LEU A 127 -4.88 6.76 13.26
N ASP A 128 -3.62 6.93 13.68
CA ASP A 128 -2.83 5.91 14.39
C ASP A 128 -2.72 4.59 13.60
N LEU A 129 -2.55 4.69 12.28
CA LEU A 129 -2.41 3.57 11.36
C LEU A 129 -0.97 3.43 10.84
N PRO A 130 -0.49 2.20 10.57
CA PRO A 130 0.75 1.98 9.83
C PRO A 130 0.59 2.37 8.36
N ILE A 131 1.69 2.35 7.60
CA ILE A 131 1.69 2.63 6.17
C ILE A 131 2.18 1.44 5.35
N GLN A 132 1.63 1.27 4.14
CA GLN A 132 2.14 0.35 3.12
C GLN A 132 2.82 1.13 2.00
N ILE A 133 4.13 0.91 1.84
CA ILE A 133 4.96 1.74 0.96
C ILE A 133 5.29 1.00 -0.32
N HIS A 134 4.99 1.65 -1.44
CA HIS A 134 5.53 1.38 -2.76
C HIS A 134 6.76 2.24 -3.02
N THR A 135 7.85 1.65 -3.52
CA THR A 135 8.98 2.42 -4.01
C THR A 135 9.64 1.75 -5.21
N ARG A 136 9.73 2.47 -6.31
CA ARG A 136 10.37 2.01 -7.54
C ARG A 136 11.19 3.12 -8.17
N GLU A 137 12.51 2.88 -8.34
CA GLU A 137 13.50 3.86 -8.82
C GLU A 137 13.52 5.19 -8.06
N ALA A 138 13.04 5.20 -6.80
CA ALA A 138 12.85 6.38 -5.97
C ALA A 138 13.42 6.21 -4.54
N VAL A 139 14.36 5.29 -4.34
CA VAL A 139 14.87 4.89 -3.03
C VAL A 139 15.35 6.08 -2.18
N MET A 140 16.13 6.98 -2.77
CA MET A 140 16.71 8.09 -2.02
C MET A 140 15.68 9.08 -1.54
N ASP A 141 14.73 9.46 -2.41
CA ASP A 141 13.64 10.38 -2.05
C ASP A 141 12.69 9.74 -1.04
N THR A 142 12.38 8.45 -1.20
CA THR A 142 11.57 7.69 -0.24
C THR A 142 12.20 7.71 1.14
N LEU A 143 13.49 7.39 1.25
CA LEU A 143 14.22 7.40 2.53
C LEU A 143 14.33 8.81 3.13
N GLN A 144 14.54 9.82 2.30
CA GLN A 144 14.58 11.21 2.76
C GLN A 144 13.24 11.63 3.35
N ILE A 145 12.14 11.38 2.63
CA ILE A 145 10.79 11.73 3.12
C ILE A 145 10.50 11.03 4.46
N LEU A 146 10.82 9.74 4.60
CA LEU A 146 10.59 9.00 5.83
C LEU A 146 11.46 9.47 7.00
N LYS A 147 12.65 10.00 6.75
CA LYS A 147 13.51 10.60 7.78
C LYS A 147 13.02 11.97 8.23
N GLU A 148 12.48 12.76 7.30
CA GLU A 148 11.99 14.11 7.56
C GLU A 148 10.55 14.12 8.11
N ASN A 149 9.75 13.12 7.75
CA ASN A 149 8.35 12.98 8.16
C ASN A 149 8.19 11.73 9.02
N LYS A 150 8.26 11.91 10.33
CA LYS A 150 8.15 10.80 11.28
C LYS A 150 6.86 10.01 11.08
N VAL A 151 7.00 8.70 10.92
CA VAL A 151 5.88 7.75 10.94
C VAL A 151 5.73 7.20 12.35
N THR A 152 4.56 7.38 12.97
CA THR A 152 4.31 6.95 14.37
C THR A 152 4.18 5.45 14.50
N LYS A 153 3.51 4.79 13.55
CA LYS A 153 3.46 3.34 13.41
C LYS A 153 4.13 2.93 12.11
N ALA A 154 5.35 2.44 12.22
CA ALA A 154 6.04 1.88 11.06
C ALA A 154 5.19 0.77 10.43
N GLY A 155 5.27 0.68 9.12
CA GLY A 155 4.51 -0.28 8.32
C GLY A 155 5.43 -1.20 7.54
N ILE A 156 5.19 -1.35 6.25
CA ILE A 156 5.87 -2.31 5.41
C ILE A 156 6.25 -1.69 4.06
N PHE A 157 7.46 -1.98 3.59
CA PHE A 157 7.80 -1.86 2.17
C PHE A 157 7.28 -3.10 1.46
N HIS A 158 6.19 -2.97 0.68
CA HIS A 158 5.68 -4.10 -0.07
C HIS A 158 6.52 -4.34 -1.32
N CYS A 159 6.62 -5.58 -1.76
CA CYS A 159 7.40 -5.97 -2.95
C CYS A 159 8.75 -5.22 -3.03
N CYS A 160 9.45 -5.16 -1.89
CA CYS A 160 10.63 -4.32 -1.71
C CYS A 160 11.67 -4.59 -2.80
N PRO A 161 12.15 -3.56 -3.52
CA PRO A 161 13.24 -3.74 -4.45
C PRO A 161 14.49 -4.22 -3.71
N GLN A 162 15.32 -5.03 -4.38
CA GLN A 162 16.54 -5.59 -3.80
C GLN A 162 17.64 -4.53 -3.65
N ASN A 163 17.30 -3.45 -2.96
CA ASN A 163 18.21 -2.33 -2.68
C ASN A 163 18.69 -2.41 -1.24
N ARG A 164 20.02 -2.64 -1.07
CA ARG A 164 20.64 -2.82 0.24
C ARG A 164 20.44 -1.60 1.15
N GLU A 165 20.51 -0.38 0.61
CA GLU A 165 20.36 0.84 1.40
C GLU A 165 18.92 1.02 1.89
N LEU A 166 17.93 0.78 1.00
CA LEU A 166 16.52 0.81 1.38
C LEU A 166 16.21 -0.18 2.50
N ILE A 167 16.66 -1.42 2.36
CA ILE A 167 16.46 -2.47 3.37
C ILE A 167 17.08 -2.06 4.69
N LYS A 168 18.35 -1.65 4.67
CA LYS A 168 19.09 -1.28 5.89
C LYS A 168 18.45 -0.09 6.62
N GLU A 169 18.16 0.98 5.90
CA GLU A 169 17.58 2.19 6.50
C GLU A 169 16.09 1.98 6.86
N GLY A 170 15.34 1.25 6.04
CA GLY A 170 13.95 0.89 6.36
C GLY A 170 13.84 0.09 7.66
N LEU A 171 14.70 -0.91 7.86
CA LEU A 171 14.76 -1.67 9.12
C LEU A 171 15.14 -0.80 10.32
N LYS A 172 16.07 0.16 10.16
CA LYS A 172 16.43 1.11 11.23
C LYS A 172 15.26 2.04 11.60
N LEU A 173 14.42 2.40 10.63
CA LEU A 173 13.21 3.18 10.85
C LEU A 173 12.06 2.33 11.43
N GLY A 174 12.27 1.03 11.61
CA GLY A 174 11.30 0.10 12.21
C GLY A 174 10.32 -0.53 11.20
N PHE A 175 10.54 -0.34 9.89
CA PHE A 175 9.68 -0.93 8.86
C PHE A 175 9.94 -2.42 8.66
N TYR A 176 8.89 -3.15 8.31
CA TYR A 176 9.00 -4.50 7.78
C TYR A 176 9.35 -4.47 6.30
N ILE A 177 9.97 -5.55 5.83
CA ILE A 177 10.35 -5.73 4.42
C ILE A 177 9.58 -6.93 3.89
N SER A 178 8.83 -6.73 2.81
CA SER A 178 8.08 -7.79 2.13
C SER A 178 8.70 -8.09 0.76
N PHE A 179 8.73 -9.35 0.42
CA PHE A 179 9.10 -9.84 -0.91
C PHE A 179 7.89 -10.48 -1.56
N ALA A 180 7.73 -10.27 -2.87
CA ALA A 180 6.61 -10.79 -3.63
C ALA A 180 7.08 -11.65 -4.81
N GLY A 181 6.15 -12.07 -5.67
CA GLY A 181 6.40 -12.93 -6.81
C GLY A 181 7.68 -12.67 -7.64
N PRO A 182 8.12 -11.42 -7.83
CA PRO A 182 9.36 -11.13 -8.57
C PRO A 182 10.60 -11.87 -8.08
N ILE A 183 10.72 -12.22 -6.80
CA ILE A 183 11.87 -13.00 -6.30
C ILE A 183 12.00 -14.38 -6.92
N THR A 184 10.93 -14.89 -7.53
CA THR A 184 10.91 -16.20 -8.20
C THR A 184 11.34 -16.15 -9.67
N PHE A 185 11.52 -14.96 -10.22
CA PHE A 185 11.89 -14.79 -11.62
C PHE A 185 13.36 -15.13 -11.85
N LYS A 186 13.65 -15.82 -12.96
CA LYS A 186 15.03 -16.25 -13.29
C LYS A 186 16.03 -15.11 -13.41
N ASN A 187 15.57 -13.91 -13.73
CA ASN A 187 16.38 -12.71 -13.92
C ASN A 187 16.30 -11.73 -12.74
N THR A 188 15.80 -12.17 -11.59
CA THR A 188 15.80 -11.37 -10.37
C THR A 188 17.25 -11.14 -9.93
N LYS A 189 17.65 -9.87 -9.84
CA LYS A 189 19.00 -9.43 -9.42
C LYS A 189 18.96 -8.96 -7.99
#